data_dc0b8a0988f0f57316f82122b79333f0
#
_entry.id   dc0b8a0988f0f57316f82122b79333f0
#
_cell.length_a   1.000
_cell.length_b   1.000
_cell.length_c   1.000
_cell.angle_alpha   90.00
_cell.angle_beta   90.00
_cell.angle_gamma   90.00
#
_symmetry.space_group_name_H-M   'P 1'
#
loop_
_entity.id
_entity.type
_entity.pdbx_description
1 polymer ?
#
loop_
_entity_poly.entity_id
_entity_poly.type
_entity_poly.pdbx_seq_one_letter_code
_entity_poly.pdbx_strand_id
1 'polypeptide(L)'
;MILTLKADCRTNPRDSLTNPPFGMTPYITFLLMGAPGSGKGTQGKALGSVPRFFHCACGEVFRSLDLRTPLGQKFVEYSSKGLLVPDDLTVELWQSKIAAQVLEGDFKPDIDALVLDGIPRNVNQAKLMRGLIDVKQVFHLSCSNREELIRRLRKRAIKDNRLDDANEQVIRKRLATYEEETKPVLEYYTGVVTDIDASQPPVKVLQDIIAVIWSMHDTVLAFTA
;
A
#
# COMPACT_ATOMS: atom_id res chain seq x y z
N MET A 1 -15.65 -37.39 -30.73
CA MET A 1 -14.42 -36.70 -31.20
C MET A 1 -14.00 -35.74 -30.08
N ILE A 2 -13.11 -36.22 -29.20
CA ILE A 2 -12.70 -35.55 -27.98
C ILE A 2 -11.49 -34.69 -28.34
N LEU A 3 -11.65 -33.35 -28.30
CA LEU A 3 -10.52 -32.42 -28.46
C LEU A 3 -9.77 -32.31 -27.13
N THR A 4 -8.61 -32.95 -27.10
CA THR A 4 -7.63 -32.84 -26.01
C THR A 4 -6.90 -31.49 -26.16
N LEU A 5 -7.24 -30.51 -25.36
CA LEU A 5 -6.44 -29.28 -25.20
C LEU A 5 -5.14 -29.63 -24.45
N LYS A 6 -4.04 -29.70 -25.20
CA LYS A 6 -2.69 -29.74 -24.60
C LYS A 6 -2.41 -28.37 -23.99
N ALA A 7 -2.32 -28.32 -22.67
CA ALA A 7 -1.76 -27.18 -21.95
C ALA A 7 -0.26 -27.09 -22.27
N ASP A 8 0.14 -26.03 -22.96
CA ASP A 8 1.54 -25.70 -23.24
C ASP A 8 2.16 -25.07 -21.97
N CYS A 9 2.84 -25.90 -21.20
CA CYS A 9 3.42 -25.56 -19.89
C CYS A 9 4.84 -25.00 -20.11
N ARG A 10 4.94 -23.72 -20.59
CA ARG A 10 6.21 -22.98 -20.68
C ARG A 10 6.04 -21.51 -20.31
N THR A 11 5.42 -21.22 -19.17
CA THR A 11 5.54 -19.90 -18.55
C THR A 11 6.37 -20.02 -17.28
N ASN A 12 7.47 -19.30 -17.24
CA ASN A 12 8.31 -19.20 -16.05
C ASN A 12 7.45 -18.59 -14.93
N PRO A 13 7.39 -19.17 -13.71
CA PRO A 13 6.58 -18.64 -12.62
C PRO A 13 6.87 -17.16 -12.29
N ARG A 14 8.03 -16.64 -12.68
CA ARG A 14 8.44 -15.24 -12.51
C ARG A 14 7.76 -14.27 -13.49
N ASP A 15 7.30 -14.74 -14.66
CA ASP A 15 6.65 -13.87 -15.66
C ASP A 15 5.17 -13.62 -15.33
N SER A 16 4.55 -14.42 -14.46
CA SER A 16 3.17 -14.24 -14.02
C SER A 16 2.98 -13.13 -12.99
N LEU A 17 4.06 -12.69 -12.33
CA LEU A 17 4.01 -11.62 -11.30
C LEU A 17 4.04 -10.20 -11.88
N THR A 18 4.41 -10.03 -13.16
CA THR A 18 4.65 -8.72 -13.76
C THR A 18 3.61 -8.29 -14.79
N ASN A 19 2.73 -9.20 -15.21
CA ASN A 19 1.66 -8.90 -16.16
C ASN A 19 0.30 -9.16 -15.52
N PRO A 20 -0.66 -8.23 -15.65
CA PRO A 20 -2.03 -8.53 -15.28
C PRO A 20 -2.53 -9.72 -16.11
N PRO A 21 -3.45 -10.55 -15.58
CA PRO A 21 -4.11 -11.57 -16.38
C PRO A 21 -4.61 -10.93 -17.67
N PHE A 22 -4.43 -11.61 -18.79
CA PHE A 22 -4.73 -11.13 -20.14
C PHE A 22 -6.04 -10.31 -20.16
N GLY A 23 -5.96 -9.00 -20.47
CA GLY A 23 -7.12 -8.11 -20.64
C GLY A 23 -7.50 -7.23 -19.43
N MET A 24 -6.78 -7.28 -18.32
CA MET A 24 -7.06 -6.35 -17.20
C MET A 24 -6.35 -5.02 -17.40
N THR A 25 -7.11 -3.92 -17.32
CA THR A 25 -6.55 -2.57 -17.20
C THR A 25 -5.91 -2.40 -15.81
N PRO A 26 -4.75 -1.73 -15.71
CA PRO A 26 -4.14 -1.43 -14.41
C PRO A 26 -5.11 -0.64 -13.51
N TYR A 27 -5.12 -0.94 -12.22
CA TYR A 27 -5.98 -0.25 -11.27
C TYR A 27 -5.56 1.22 -11.13
N ILE A 28 -6.50 2.15 -11.35
CA ILE A 28 -6.28 3.57 -11.03
C ILE A 28 -5.94 3.68 -9.56
N THR A 29 -4.77 4.25 -9.24
CA THR A 29 -4.21 4.14 -7.89
C THR A 29 -3.68 5.47 -7.36
N PHE A 30 -4.03 5.75 -6.11
CA PHE A 30 -3.42 6.77 -5.26
C PHE A 30 -2.55 6.10 -4.20
N LEU A 31 -1.27 6.49 -4.09
CA LEU A 31 -0.37 5.95 -3.09
C LEU A 31 -0.28 6.88 -1.87
N LEU A 32 -0.46 6.33 -0.68
CA LEU A 32 -0.15 7.01 0.58
C LEU A 32 1.23 6.57 1.06
N MET A 33 2.20 7.45 0.97
CA MET A 33 3.58 7.23 1.40
C MET A 33 3.94 8.11 2.60
N GLY A 34 4.99 7.73 3.32
CA GLY A 34 5.46 8.46 4.50
C GLY A 34 5.97 7.52 5.58
N ALA A 35 6.72 8.05 6.53
CA ALA A 35 7.31 7.30 7.63
C ALA A 35 6.27 6.57 8.49
N PRO A 36 6.63 5.47 9.19
CA PRO A 36 5.81 4.94 10.26
C PRO A 36 5.37 6.04 11.23
N GLY A 37 4.07 6.09 11.55
CA GLY A 37 3.50 7.14 12.43
C GLY A 37 3.09 8.43 11.72
N SER A 38 3.31 8.60 10.41
CA SER A 38 2.91 9.81 9.66
C SER A 38 1.39 9.98 9.47
N GLY A 39 0.59 8.93 9.72
CA GLY A 39 -0.87 9.03 9.63
C GLY A 39 -1.49 8.41 8.38
N LYS A 40 -0.72 7.70 7.54
CA LYS A 40 -1.22 7.03 6.31
C LYS A 40 -2.52 6.27 6.51
N GLY A 41 -2.56 5.35 7.48
CA GLY A 41 -3.75 4.55 7.75
C GLY A 41 -4.96 5.37 8.20
N THR A 42 -4.75 6.52 8.88
CA THR A 42 -5.85 7.43 9.24
C THR A 42 -6.43 8.09 7.99
N GLN A 43 -5.57 8.59 7.11
CA GLN A 43 -5.98 9.22 5.87
C GLN A 43 -6.56 8.22 4.88
N GLY A 44 -5.96 7.03 4.78
CA GLY A 44 -6.45 5.96 3.92
C GLY A 44 -7.85 5.50 4.30
N LYS A 45 -8.13 5.33 5.62
CA LYS A 45 -9.47 4.99 6.10
C LYS A 45 -10.49 6.10 5.81
N ALA A 46 -10.10 7.36 5.98
CA ALA A 46 -10.97 8.49 5.67
C ALA A 46 -11.28 8.56 4.18
N LEU A 47 -10.28 8.41 3.31
CA LEU A 47 -10.47 8.36 1.86
C LEU A 47 -11.31 7.15 1.44
N GLY A 48 -11.07 5.97 2.01
CA GLY A 48 -11.86 4.76 1.72
C GLY A 48 -13.32 4.82 2.18
N SER A 49 -13.69 5.85 2.97
CA SER A 49 -15.09 6.12 3.32
C SER A 49 -15.77 7.05 2.31
N VAL A 50 -15.02 7.63 1.37
CA VAL A 50 -15.56 8.44 0.27
C VAL A 50 -16.00 7.49 -0.85
N PRO A 51 -17.20 7.63 -1.41
CA PRO A 51 -17.63 6.83 -2.56
C PRO A 51 -16.61 6.85 -3.69
N ARG A 52 -16.43 5.74 -4.36
CA ARG A 52 -15.47 5.54 -5.46
C ARG A 52 -14.00 5.45 -5.05
N PHE A 53 -13.72 5.32 -3.74
CA PHE A 53 -12.37 5.05 -3.27
C PHE A 53 -12.33 3.76 -2.46
N PHE A 54 -11.47 2.84 -2.84
CA PHE A 54 -11.24 1.60 -2.11
C PHE A 54 -9.88 1.65 -1.41
N HIS A 55 -9.87 1.63 -0.08
CA HIS A 55 -8.63 1.66 0.71
C HIS A 55 -8.11 0.25 0.99
N CYS A 56 -6.87 -0.02 0.58
CA CYS A 56 -6.15 -1.24 0.90
C CYS A 56 -4.87 -0.92 1.69
N ALA A 57 -4.88 -1.25 2.98
CA ALA A 57 -3.71 -1.14 3.84
C ALA A 57 -2.94 -2.47 3.88
N CYS A 58 -1.82 -2.56 3.19
CA CYS A 58 -0.98 -3.77 3.12
C CYS A 58 -0.59 -4.30 4.52
N GLY A 59 -0.29 -3.40 5.46
CA GLY A 59 -0.01 -3.78 6.84
C GLY A 59 -1.19 -4.45 7.57
N GLU A 60 -2.44 -4.14 7.20
CA GLU A 60 -3.62 -4.83 7.75
C GLU A 60 -3.79 -6.22 7.12
N VAL A 61 -3.51 -6.35 5.81
CA VAL A 61 -3.51 -7.64 5.13
C VAL A 61 -2.56 -8.62 5.82
N PHE A 62 -1.34 -8.20 6.11
CA PHE A 62 -0.39 -9.07 6.83
C PHE A 62 -0.83 -9.41 8.26
N ARG A 63 -1.43 -8.47 8.98
CA ARG A 63 -1.90 -8.72 10.36
C ARG A 63 -3.13 -9.61 10.43
N SER A 64 -3.89 -9.73 9.35
CA SER A 64 -5.03 -10.65 9.27
C SER A 64 -4.63 -12.10 8.96
N LEU A 65 -3.34 -12.36 8.69
CA LEU A 65 -2.86 -13.72 8.44
C LEU A 65 -2.98 -14.60 9.69
N ASP A 66 -3.33 -15.85 9.49
CA ASP A 66 -3.22 -16.86 10.53
C ASP A 66 -1.74 -17.11 10.85
N LEU A 67 -1.32 -16.71 12.06
CA LEU A 67 0.07 -16.81 12.51
C LEU A 67 0.58 -18.25 12.63
N ARG A 68 -0.30 -19.25 12.55
CA ARG A 68 0.07 -20.68 12.53
C ARG A 68 0.55 -21.13 11.15
N THR A 69 0.25 -20.36 10.10
CA THR A 69 0.71 -20.65 8.74
C THR A 69 2.18 -20.26 8.54
N PRO A 70 2.90 -20.92 7.61
CA PRO A 70 4.28 -20.53 7.28
C PRO A 70 4.42 -19.05 6.88
N LEU A 71 3.43 -18.50 6.18
CA LEU A 71 3.41 -17.09 5.78
C LEU A 71 3.21 -16.15 6.99
N GLY A 72 2.29 -16.50 7.89
CA GLY A 72 2.07 -15.75 9.13
C GLY A 72 3.30 -15.77 10.04
N GLN A 73 3.97 -16.93 10.19
CA GLN A 73 5.22 -17.05 10.96
C GLN A 73 6.33 -16.17 10.34
N LYS A 74 6.48 -16.19 9.02
CA LYS A 74 7.44 -15.36 8.30
C LYS A 74 7.15 -13.86 8.50
N PHE A 75 5.88 -13.45 8.45
CA PHE A 75 5.50 -12.08 8.75
C PHE A 75 5.95 -11.66 10.17
N VAL A 76 5.68 -12.49 11.19
CA VAL A 76 6.10 -12.21 12.57
C VAL A 76 7.62 -12.09 12.69
N GLU A 77 8.36 -12.99 12.03
CA GLU A 77 9.84 -12.95 12.04
C GLU A 77 10.40 -11.62 11.55
N TYR A 78 9.90 -11.09 10.42
CA TYR A 78 10.39 -9.82 9.85
C TYR A 78 9.84 -8.61 10.62
N SER A 79 8.54 -8.59 10.92
CA SER A 79 7.89 -7.43 11.56
C SER A 79 8.39 -7.19 12.98
N SER A 80 8.69 -8.24 13.75
CA SER A 80 9.26 -8.13 15.10
C SER A 80 10.65 -7.50 15.13
N LYS A 81 11.40 -7.60 14.03
CA LYS A 81 12.72 -6.99 13.84
C LYS A 81 12.65 -5.61 13.16
N GLY A 82 11.46 -5.14 12.79
CA GLY A 82 11.26 -3.90 12.04
C GLY A 82 11.75 -3.94 10.59
N LEU A 83 11.87 -5.14 10.03
CA LEU A 83 12.31 -5.40 8.65
C LEU A 83 11.11 -5.52 7.70
N LEU A 84 11.37 -5.38 6.40
CA LEU A 84 10.37 -5.66 5.36
C LEU A 84 10.28 -7.16 5.09
N VAL A 85 9.06 -7.64 4.84
CA VAL A 85 8.81 -9.00 4.32
C VAL A 85 9.34 -9.08 2.89
N PRO A 86 9.85 -10.23 2.41
CA PRO A 86 10.32 -10.38 1.03
C PRO A 86 9.32 -9.87 -0.01
N ASP A 87 9.84 -9.20 -1.03
CA ASP A 87 9.04 -8.43 -2.00
C ASP A 87 8.04 -9.29 -2.77
N ASP A 88 8.49 -10.45 -3.28
CA ASP A 88 7.64 -11.37 -4.04
C ASP A 88 6.42 -11.80 -3.21
N LEU A 89 6.66 -12.20 -1.95
CA LEU A 89 5.58 -12.61 -1.03
C LEU A 89 4.65 -11.44 -0.71
N THR A 90 5.21 -10.22 -0.58
CA THR A 90 4.42 -9.03 -0.28
C THR A 90 3.49 -8.69 -1.44
N VAL A 91 3.99 -8.72 -2.67
CA VAL A 91 3.20 -8.40 -3.87
C VAL A 91 2.18 -9.50 -4.15
N GLU A 92 2.55 -10.78 -4.03
CA GLU A 92 1.64 -11.92 -4.20
C GLU A 92 0.47 -11.87 -3.21
N LEU A 93 0.77 -11.63 -1.93
CA LEU A 93 -0.27 -11.51 -0.90
C LEU A 93 -1.21 -10.33 -1.19
N TRP A 94 -0.66 -9.18 -1.59
CA TRP A 94 -1.45 -8.02 -1.97
C TRP A 94 -2.35 -8.32 -3.17
N GLN A 95 -1.82 -8.94 -4.23
CA GLN A 95 -2.60 -9.34 -5.41
C GLN A 95 -3.74 -10.29 -5.05
N SER A 96 -3.45 -11.31 -4.22
CA SER A 96 -4.46 -12.25 -3.75
C SER A 96 -5.57 -11.56 -2.98
N LYS A 97 -5.22 -10.59 -2.12
CA LYS A 97 -6.21 -9.81 -1.37
C LYS A 97 -7.07 -8.94 -2.28
N ILE A 98 -6.46 -8.22 -3.23
CA ILE A 98 -7.21 -7.38 -4.18
C ILE A 98 -8.16 -8.25 -5.04
N ALA A 99 -7.67 -9.39 -5.54
CA ALA A 99 -8.51 -10.30 -6.31
C ALA A 99 -9.73 -10.80 -5.51
N ALA A 100 -9.55 -11.12 -4.23
CA ALA A 100 -10.66 -11.50 -3.34
C ALA A 100 -11.68 -10.36 -3.18
N GLN A 101 -11.22 -9.10 -2.99
CA GLN A 101 -12.11 -7.94 -2.83
C GLN A 101 -12.89 -7.63 -4.12
N VAL A 102 -12.29 -7.88 -5.29
CA VAL A 102 -13.00 -7.77 -6.57
C VAL A 102 -14.09 -8.85 -6.68
N LEU A 103 -13.77 -10.10 -6.32
CA LEU A 103 -14.75 -11.21 -6.34
C LEU A 103 -15.90 -11.01 -5.35
N GLU A 104 -15.62 -10.45 -4.17
CA GLU A 104 -16.59 -10.11 -3.13
C GLU A 104 -17.47 -8.90 -3.52
N GLY A 105 -17.03 -8.12 -4.53
CA GLY A 105 -17.74 -6.91 -4.99
C GLY A 105 -17.48 -5.67 -4.13
N ASP A 106 -16.54 -5.76 -3.18
CA ASP A 106 -16.15 -4.66 -2.31
C ASP A 106 -15.27 -3.64 -3.05
N PHE A 107 -14.47 -4.09 -4.01
CA PHE A 107 -13.69 -3.27 -4.92
C PHE A 107 -14.15 -3.49 -6.37
N LYS A 108 -14.51 -2.41 -7.04
CA LYS A 108 -15.00 -2.42 -8.43
C LYS A 108 -14.00 -1.64 -9.31
N PRO A 109 -13.02 -2.30 -9.92
CA PRO A 109 -11.93 -1.62 -10.65
C PRO A 109 -12.37 -0.67 -11.74
N ASP A 110 -13.55 -0.90 -12.36
CA ASP A 110 -14.07 -0.08 -13.45
C ASP A 110 -14.62 1.27 -12.98
N ILE A 111 -14.88 1.41 -11.68
CA ILE A 111 -15.53 2.60 -11.11
C ILE A 111 -14.89 3.13 -9.84
N ASP A 112 -14.04 2.36 -9.19
CA ASP A 112 -13.37 2.74 -7.94
C ASP A 112 -11.88 3.00 -8.17
N ALA A 113 -11.34 4.04 -7.54
CA ALA A 113 -9.91 4.27 -7.45
C ALA A 113 -9.34 3.55 -6.23
N LEU A 114 -8.20 2.91 -6.39
CA LEU A 114 -7.49 2.20 -5.33
C LEU A 114 -6.62 3.17 -4.52
N VAL A 115 -6.80 3.20 -3.22
CA VAL A 115 -5.93 3.93 -2.29
C VAL A 115 -5.04 2.93 -1.57
N LEU A 116 -3.74 2.91 -1.90
CA LEU A 116 -2.77 1.99 -1.33
C LEU A 116 -2.00 2.63 -0.18
N ASP A 117 -1.96 1.94 0.97
CA ASP A 117 -1.15 2.30 2.13
C ASP A 117 -0.18 1.18 2.47
N GLY A 118 1.11 1.51 2.50
CA GLY A 118 2.18 0.62 2.94
C GLY A 118 2.64 -0.42 1.91
N ILE A 119 2.36 -0.21 0.64
CA ILE A 119 2.94 -0.86 -0.54
C ILE A 119 2.88 0.14 -1.71
N PRO A 120 3.91 0.23 -2.60
CA PRO A 120 5.23 -0.38 -2.45
C PRO A 120 6.06 0.23 -1.30
N ARG A 121 6.95 -0.56 -0.70
CA ARG A 121 7.88 -0.13 0.36
C ARG A 121 9.31 -0.01 -0.09
N ASN A 122 9.63 -0.44 -1.29
CA ASN A 122 10.92 -0.22 -1.93
C ASN A 122 10.74 -0.17 -3.46
N VAL A 123 11.80 0.21 -4.16
CA VAL A 123 11.79 0.35 -5.62
C VAL A 123 11.55 -0.98 -6.33
N ASN A 124 12.00 -2.10 -5.74
CA ASN A 124 11.77 -3.42 -6.35
C ASN A 124 10.28 -3.79 -6.31
N GLN A 125 9.58 -3.56 -5.19
CA GLN A 125 8.12 -3.73 -5.15
C GLN A 125 7.42 -2.82 -6.16
N ALA A 126 7.84 -1.55 -6.31
CA ALA A 126 7.28 -0.64 -7.30
C ALA A 126 7.44 -1.18 -8.74
N LYS A 127 8.59 -1.80 -9.04
CA LYS A 127 8.83 -2.47 -10.34
C LYS A 127 7.96 -3.70 -10.52
N LEU A 128 7.81 -4.55 -9.50
CA LEU A 128 6.95 -5.74 -9.54
C LEU A 128 5.46 -5.39 -9.73
N MET A 129 5.04 -4.24 -9.21
CA MET A 129 3.66 -3.74 -9.36
C MET A 129 3.42 -2.98 -10.67
N ARG A 130 4.46 -2.77 -11.49
CA ARG A 130 4.34 -2.09 -12.77
C ARG A 130 3.42 -2.88 -13.70
N GLY A 131 2.42 -2.21 -14.25
CA GLY A 131 1.39 -2.84 -15.08
C GLY A 131 0.19 -3.39 -14.31
N LEU A 132 0.30 -3.56 -12.98
CA LEU A 132 -0.83 -3.92 -12.12
C LEU A 132 -1.58 -2.69 -11.61
N ILE A 133 -0.87 -1.59 -11.39
CA ILE A 133 -1.39 -0.31 -10.92
C ILE A 133 -1.03 0.82 -11.86
N ASP A 134 -1.95 1.76 -12.05
CA ASP A 134 -1.76 3.03 -12.74
C ASP A 134 -1.74 4.15 -11.68
N VAL A 135 -0.54 4.54 -11.27
CA VAL A 135 -0.35 5.52 -10.19
C VAL A 135 -0.61 6.93 -10.71
N LYS A 136 -1.73 7.51 -10.31
CA LYS A 136 -2.12 8.88 -10.67
C LYS A 136 -1.48 9.91 -9.77
N GLN A 137 -1.34 9.60 -8.47
CA GLN A 137 -0.75 10.50 -7.48
C GLN A 137 -0.13 9.74 -6.33
N VAL A 138 0.99 10.25 -5.83
CA VAL A 138 1.65 9.81 -4.60
C VAL A 138 1.54 10.94 -3.58
N PHE A 139 0.84 10.71 -2.47
CA PHE A 139 0.78 11.62 -1.34
C PHE A 139 1.86 11.24 -0.34
N HIS A 140 2.93 12.03 -0.29
CA HIS A 140 3.98 11.83 0.70
C HIS A 140 3.66 12.60 1.98
N LEU A 141 3.18 11.87 2.99
CA LEU A 141 2.88 12.40 4.32
C LEU A 141 4.19 12.64 5.07
N SER A 142 4.73 13.84 4.93
CA SER A 142 6.01 14.24 5.50
C SER A 142 5.86 14.69 6.96
N CYS A 143 6.76 14.28 7.83
CA CYS A 143 6.87 14.74 9.20
C CYS A 143 8.35 14.74 9.60
N SER A 144 8.93 15.92 9.72
CA SER A 144 10.36 16.08 10.05
C SER A 144 10.69 15.76 11.51
N ASN A 145 9.69 15.84 12.41
CA ASN A 145 9.88 15.59 13.83
C ASN A 145 9.86 14.09 14.13
N ARG A 146 11.04 13.48 14.21
CA ARG A 146 11.20 12.04 14.47
C ARG A 146 10.66 11.61 15.85
N GLU A 147 10.81 12.44 16.88
CA GLU A 147 10.31 12.13 18.23
C GLU A 147 8.77 12.15 18.27
N GLU A 148 8.14 13.03 17.50
CA GLU A 148 6.69 13.03 17.33
C GLU A 148 6.20 11.74 16.67
N LEU A 149 6.91 11.23 15.64
CA LEU A 149 6.59 9.92 15.03
C LEU A 149 6.70 8.78 16.04
N ILE A 150 7.76 8.76 16.85
CA ILE A 150 7.94 7.75 17.92
C ILE A 150 6.79 7.83 18.93
N ARG A 151 6.44 9.03 19.38
CA ARG A 151 5.33 9.26 20.30
C ARG A 151 3.99 8.75 19.74
N ARG A 152 3.72 9.03 18.46
CA ARG A 152 2.50 8.54 17.76
C ARG A 152 2.48 7.03 17.66
N LEU A 153 3.61 6.37 17.37
CA LEU A 153 3.73 4.91 17.29
C LEU A 153 3.51 4.25 18.63
N ARG A 154 4.10 4.78 19.72
CA ARG A 154 3.86 4.29 21.10
C ARG A 154 2.39 4.39 21.49
N LYS A 155 1.73 5.52 21.19
CA LYS A 155 0.30 5.68 21.47
C LYS A 155 -0.54 4.67 20.69
N ARG A 156 -0.17 4.40 19.43
CA ARG A 156 -0.84 3.41 18.59
C ARG A 156 -0.63 1.98 19.10
N ALA A 157 0.56 1.66 19.62
CA ALA A 157 0.85 0.35 20.21
C ALA A 157 -0.16 0.01 21.31
N ILE A 158 -0.45 0.96 22.19
CA ILE A 158 -1.42 0.78 23.29
C ILE A 158 -2.84 0.71 22.75
N LYS A 159 -3.22 1.63 21.85
CA LYS A 159 -4.61 1.74 21.35
C LYS A 159 -5.02 0.54 20.49
N ASP A 160 -4.13 0.10 19.60
CA ASP A 160 -4.43 -0.87 18.55
C ASP A 160 -3.79 -2.25 18.84
N ASN A 161 -3.25 -2.45 20.05
CA ASN A 161 -2.54 -3.67 20.47
C ASN A 161 -1.46 -4.12 19.45
N ARG A 162 -0.65 -3.17 18.98
CA ARG A 162 0.38 -3.42 17.97
C ARG A 162 1.71 -3.76 18.60
N LEU A 163 2.05 -5.04 18.59
CA LEU A 163 3.31 -5.54 19.15
C LEU A 163 4.55 -4.99 18.42
N ASP A 164 4.44 -4.72 17.12
CA ASP A 164 5.49 -4.13 16.29
C ASP A 164 5.81 -2.66 16.63
N ASP A 165 4.98 -2.00 17.40
CA ASP A 165 5.18 -0.64 17.92
C ASP A 165 5.45 -0.61 19.44
N ALA A 166 5.49 -1.76 20.12
CA ALA A 166 5.64 -1.83 21.57
C ALA A 166 7.10 -1.59 22.04
N ASN A 167 8.09 -1.86 21.17
CA ASN A 167 9.52 -1.72 21.48
C ASN A 167 10.12 -0.54 20.74
N GLU A 168 10.76 0.38 21.47
CA GLU A 168 11.38 1.57 20.89
C GLU A 168 12.50 1.25 19.90
N GLN A 169 13.29 0.21 20.15
CA GLN A 169 14.36 -0.21 19.22
C GLN A 169 13.75 -0.65 17.88
N VAL A 170 12.64 -1.37 17.91
CA VAL A 170 11.90 -1.78 16.71
C VAL A 170 11.33 -0.55 15.99
N ILE A 171 10.77 0.40 16.72
CA ILE A 171 10.29 1.67 16.14
C ILE A 171 11.43 2.41 15.43
N ARG A 172 12.58 2.58 16.09
CA ARG A 172 13.74 3.26 15.49
C ARG A 172 14.29 2.52 14.27
N LYS A 173 14.32 1.18 14.30
CA LYS A 173 14.70 0.38 13.13
C LYS A 173 13.72 0.56 11.98
N ARG A 174 12.41 0.56 12.24
CA ARG A 174 11.38 0.81 11.21
C ARG A 174 11.52 2.19 10.56
N LEU A 175 11.86 3.22 11.34
CA LEU A 175 12.12 4.56 10.81
C LEU A 175 13.37 4.58 9.94
N ALA A 176 14.45 3.86 10.34
CA ALA A 176 15.65 3.73 9.53
C ALA A 176 15.37 2.97 8.23
N THR A 177 14.69 1.83 8.30
CA THR A 177 14.26 1.05 7.12
C THR A 177 13.42 1.90 6.14
N TYR A 178 12.56 2.78 6.66
CA TYR A 178 11.79 3.71 5.81
C TYR A 178 12.71 4.67 5.05
N GLU A 179 13.68 5.30 5.72
CA GLU A 179 14.59 6.24 5.07
C GLU A 179 15.49 5.55 4.03
N GLU A 180 15.96 4.35 4.33
CA GLU A 180 16.89 3.60 3.48
C GLU A 180 16.19 2.95 2.27
N GLU A 181 15.03 2.34 2.48
CA GLU A 181 14.39 1.51 1.47
C GLU A 181 13.13 2.12 0.86
N THR A 182 12.29 2.80 1.69
CA THR A 182 10.97 3.24 1.22
C THR A 182 11.00 4.64 0.61
N LYS A 183 11.76 5.54 1.19
CA LYS A 183 11.86 6.93 0.71
C LYS A 183 12.35 7.02 -0.74
N PRO A 184 13.29 6.18 -1.24
CA PRO A 184 13.68 6.17 -2.65
C PRO A 184 12.54 5.87 -3.65
N VAL A 185 11.43 5.30 -3.19
CA VAL A 185 10.24 5.10 -4.04
C VAL A 185 9.64 6.42 -4.52
N LEU A 186 9.82 7.52 -3.75
CA LEU A 186 9.37 8.85 -4.16
C LEU A 186 10.09 9.31 -5.43
N GLU A 187 11.39 9.00 -5.55
CA GLU A 187 12.18 9.30 -6.75
C GLU A 187 11.72 8.46 -7.95
N TYR A 188 11.35 7.20 -7.71
CA TYR A 188 10.80 6.32 -8.77
C TYR A 188 9.50 6.86 -9.36
N TYR A 189 8.67 7.54 -8.56
CA TYR A 189 7.42 8.16 -8.99
C TYR A 189 7.54 9.68 -9.22
N THR A 190 8.74 10.18 -9.52
CA THR A 190 8.96 11.61 -9.83
C THR A 190 7.92 12.13 -10.84
N GLY A 191 7.37 13.31 -10.57
CA GLY A 191 6.36 13.96 -11.43
C GLY A 191 4.91 13.77 -10.97
N VAL A 192 4.64 12.75 -10.12
CA VAL A 192 3.31 12.51 -9.54
C VAL A 192 3.34 12.49 -8.00
N VAL A 193 4.36 13.08 -7.38
CA VAL A 193 4.49 13.17 -5.91
C VAL A 193 4.06 14.53 -5.43
N THR A 194 3.22 14.57 -4.40
CA THR A 194 2.88 15.77 -3.63
C THR A 194 3.23 15.57 -2.16
N ASP A 195 4.05 16.46 -1.62
CA ASP A 195 4.35 16.51 -0.19
C ASP A 195 3.19 17.13 0.58
N ILE A 196 2.72 16.40 1.60
CA ILE A 196 1.67 16.85 2.51
C ILE A 196 2.25 16.90 3.93
N ASP A 197 2.18 18.05 4.58
CA ASP A 197 2.65 18.20 5.95
C ASP A 197 1.78 17.42 6.94
N ALA A 198 2.29 16.29 7.40
CA ALA A 198 1.64 15.38 8.35
C ALA A 198 1.84 15.81 9.82
N SER A 199 2.47 16.95 10.10
CA SER A 199 2.52 17.54 11.44
C SER A 199 1.21 18.24 11.81
N GLN A 200 0.42 18.62 10.81
CA GLN A 200 -0.88 19.26 10.94
C GLN A 200 -1.94 18.35 11.57
N PRO A 201 -3.08 18.91 12.05
CA PRO A 201 -4.22 18.10 12.47
C PRO A 201 -4.73 17.18 11.34
N PRO A 202 -5.18 15.96 11.67
CA PRO A 202 -5.58 14.97 10.65
C PRO A 202 -6.62 15.46 9.64
N VAL A 203 -7.53 16.33 10.06
CA VAL A 203 -8.56 16.92 9.18
C VAL A 203 -7.94 17.87 8.15
N LYS A 204 -6.88 18.61 8.52
CA LYS A 204 -6.19 19.50 7.57
C LYS A 204 -5.37 18.70 6.57
N VAL A 205 -4.69 17.63 7.02
CA VAL A 205 -4.01 16.69 6.12
C VAL A 205 -4.98 16.10 5.10
N LEU A 206 -6.17 15.68 5.55
CA LEU A 206 -7.22 15.16 4.66
C LEU A 206 -7.68 16.22 3.65
N GLN A 207 -7.90 17.44 4.10
CA GLN A 207 -8.29 18.55 3.22
C GLN A 207 -7.26 18.78 2.12
N ASP A 208 -5.96 18.76 2.46
CA ASP A 208 -4.88 18.96 1.49
C ASP A 208 -4.83 17.83 0.45
N ILE A 209 -5.00 16.57 0.89
CA ILE A 209 -5.09 15.41 -0.01
C ILE A 209 -6.29 15.56 -0.95
N ILE A 210 -7.48 15.87 -0.41
CA ILE A 210 -8.71 16.01 -1.22
C ILE A 210 -8.57 17.18 -2.19
N ALA A 211 -7.93 18.29 -1.81
CA ALA A 211 -7.71 19.41 -2.73
C ALA A 211 -6.88 19.01 -3.95
N VAL A 212 -5.83 18.19 -3.76
CA VAL A 212 -5.05 17.66 -4.88
C VAL A 212 -5.88 16.70 -5.74
N ILE A 213 -6.63 15.77 -5.14
CA ILE A 213 -7.50 14.85 -5.88
C ILE A 213 -8.54 15.64 -6.69
N TRP A 214 -9.13 16.66 -6.08
CA TRP A 214 -10.12 17.53 -6.74
C TRP A 214 -9.52 18.27 -7.95
N SER A 215 -8.26 18.70 -7.89
CA SER A 215 -7.61 19.34 -9.03
C SER A 215 -7.39 18.41 -10.22
N MET A 216 -7.52 17.10 -10.01
CA MET A 216 -7.34 16.04 -11.02
C MET A 216 -8.69 15.45 -11.49
N HIS A 217 -9.84 15.98 -11.03
CA HIS A 217 -11.15 15.34 -11.22
C HIS A 217 -11.48 15.09 -12.69
N ASP A 218 -11.15 16.00 -13.61
CA ASP A 218 -11.44 15.85 -15.04
C ASP A 218 -10.64 14.71 -15.70
N THR A 219 -9.47 14.38 -15.14
CA THR A 219 -8.56 13.39 -15.74
C THR A 219 -8.60 12.03 -15.07
N VAL A 220 -8.94 11.96 -13.78
CA VAL A 220 -8.88 10.74 -12.99
C VAL A 220 -10.25 10.27 -12.54
N LEU A 221 -11.16 11.18 -12.19
CA LEU A 221 -12.50 10.84 -11.69
C LEU A 221 -13.56 10.83 -12.80
N ALA A 222 -13.24 11.27 -14.02
CA ALA A 222 -14.14 11.18 -15.18
C ALA A 222 -14.55 9.74 -15.52
N PHE A 223 -13.73 8.74 -15.11
CA PHE A 223 -14.06 7.32 -15.25
C PHE A 223 -15.09 6.82 -14.23
N THR A 224 -15.48 7.65 -13.26
CA THR A 224 -16.38 7.28 -12.17
C THR A 224 -17.76 7.94 -12.26
N ALA A 225 -18.05 8.65 -13.37
CA ALA A 225 -19.34 9.30 -13.61
C ALA A 225 -20.36 8.37 -14.27
#